data_c1565da757dc7de36ded3de03062a664
#
_entry.id   c1565da757dc7de36ded3de03062a664
#
_cell.length_a   1.000
_cell.length_b   1.000
_cell.length_c   1.000
_cell.angle_alpha   90.00
_cell.angle_beta   90.00
_cell.angle_gamma   90.00
#
_symmetry.space_group_name_H-M   'P 1'
#
loop_
_entity.id
_entity.type
_entity.pdbx_description
1 polymer ?
#
loop_
_entity_poly.entity_id
_entity_poly.type
_entity_poly.pdbx_seq_one_letter_code
_entity_poly.pdbx_strand_id
1 'polypeptide(L)'
;MKYMLDTNTCIYIIRRKPVNVIDRFKEVEISQVGISSITLSELLYGVSKSSKPEQNQMALAQFVAPLEIPAYGDEAAQYYGSIRAFLEKQGTPIGSLDLLIAAHALSLDCILVTNNEKEFNRIPNLKIDNWVK
;
A
#
# COMPACT_ATOMS: atom_id res chain seq x y z
N MET A 1 -3.51 7.88 -11.07
CA MET A 1 -2.57 7.32 -10.06
C MET A 1 -1.79 6.17 -10.69
N LYS A 2 -0.48 6.26 -10.68
CA LYS A 2 0.39 5.21 -11.22
C LYS A 2 0.91 4.27 -10.14
N TYR A 3 1.20 4.79 -8.95
CA TYR A 3 1.78 4.04 -7.85
C TYR A 3 0.85 4.03 -6.65
N MET A 4 0.62 2.84 -6.11
CA MET A 4 -0.06 2.67 -4.83
C MET A 4 0.98 2.18 -3.82
N LEU A 5 1.19 2.94 -2.74
CA LEU A 5 2.15 2.56 -1.70
C LEU A 5 1.48 1.61 -0.72
N ASP A 6 2.15 0.51 -0.36
CA ASP A 6 1.65 -0.33 0.72
C ASP A 6 1.94 0.33 2.08
N THR A 7 1.39 -0.25 3.14
CA THR A 7 1.48 0.33 4.48
C THR A 7 2.92 0.51 4.96
N ASN A 8 3.76 -0.50 4.77
CA ASN A 8 5.15 -0.43 5.22
C ASN A 8 5.96 0.63 4.44
N THR A 9 5.72 0.75 3.15
CA THR A 9 6.37 1.79 2.34
C THR A 9 6.00 3.19 2.84
N CYS A 10 4.72 3.40 3.19
CA CYS A 10 4.28 4.66 3.79
C CYS A 10 5.03 4.95 5.10
N ILE A 11 5.18 3.94 5.94
CA ILE A 11 5.89 4.09 7.22
C ILE A 11 7.35 4.45 6.99
N TYR A 12 8.01 3.82 6.01
CA TYR A 12 9.39 4.17 5.65
C TYR A 12 9.50 5.63 5.25
N ILE A 13 8.58 6.13 4.43
CA ILE A 13 8.61 7.53 3.99
C ILE A 13 8.40 8.48 5.16
N ILE A 14 7.43 8.19 6.02
CA ILE A 14 7.12 9.02 7.20
C ILE A 14 8.33 9.07 8.15
N ARG A 15 9.00 7.93 8.34
CA ARG A 15 10.19 7.82 9.20
C ARG A 15 11.47 8.31 8.53
N ARG A 16 11.43 8.58 7.23
CA ARG A 16 12.56 9.03 6.42
C ARG A 16 13.73 8.04 6.36
N LYS A 17 13.41 6.76 6.35
CA LYS A 17 14.40 5.67 6.15
C LYS A 17 13.72 4.38 5.76
N PRO A 18 14.39 3.53 4.92
CA PRO A 18 15.75 3.76 4.41
C PRO A 18 15.81 4.88 3.36
N VAL A 19 16.99 5.43 3.15
CA VAL A 19 17.16 6.58 2.27
C VAL A 19 16.77 6.27 0.82
N ASN A 20 16.93 5.01 0.40
CA ASN A 20 16.56 4.59 -0.96
C ASN A 20 15.08 4.86 -1.26
N VAL A 21 14.21 4.60 -0.27
CA VAL A 21 12.77 4.84 -0.43
C VAL A 21 12.49 6.33 -0.58
N ILE A 22 13.15 7.16 0.23
CA ILE A 22 12.99 8.60 0.16
C ILE A 22 13.44 9.13 -1.20
N ASP A 23 14.59 8.65 -1.70
CA ASP A 23 15.12 9.07 -2.98
C ASP A 23 14.16 8.74 -4.12
N ARG A 24 13.61 7.51 -4.14
CA ARG A 24 12.63 7.11 -5.13
C ARG A 24 11.34 7.93 -5.03
N PHE A 25 10.87 8.18 -3.80
CA PHE A 25 9.67 8.99 -3.60
C PHE A 25 9.83 10.40 -4.15
N LYS A 26 11.02 10.99 -4.00
CA LYS A 26 11.31 12.33 -4.53
C LYS A 26 11.42 12.37 -6.06
N GLU A 27 11.76 11.26 -6.68
CA GLU A 27 11.92 11.17 -8.13
C GLU A 27 10.58 11.07 -8.88
N VAL A 28 9.55 10.54 -8.25
CA VAL A 28 8.24 10.36 -8.91
C VAL A 28 7.38 11.61 -8.72
N GLU A 29 6.48 11.85 -9.68
CA GLU A 29 5.52 12.94 -9.55
C GLU A 29 4.50 12.61 -8.47
N ILE A 30 4.36 13.48 -7.49
CA ILE A 30 3.48 13.25 -6.35
C ILE A 30 2.02 13.04 -6.77
N SER A 31 1.60 13.68 -7.87
CA SER A 31 0.24 13.50 -8.40
C SER A 31 -0.03 12.08 -8.89
N GLN A 32 1.00 11.28 -9.10
CA GLN A 32 0.89 9.89 -9.54
C GLN A 32 0.94 8.89 -8.40
N VAL A 33 1.01 9.36 -7.15
CA VAL A 33 1.17 8.50 -5.98
C VAL A 33 -0.09 8.54 -5.12
N GLY A 34 -0.51 7.38 -4.66
CA GLY A 34 -1.65 7.28 -3.76
C GLY A 34 -1.53 6.08 -2.83
N ILE A 35 -2.52 5.94 -1.98
CA ILE A 35 -2.65 4.81 -1.06
C ILE A 35 -4.09 4.34 -1.07
N SER A 36 -4.28 3.04 -0.80
CA SER A 36 -5.62 2.48 -0.60
C SER A 36 -6.25 3.05 0.67
N SER A 37 -7.58 3.19 0.69
CA SER A 37 -8.29 3.49 1.94
C SER A 37 -8.04 2.42 3.01
N ILE A 38 -7.72 1.19 2.62
CA ILE A 38 -7.31 0.12 3.55
C ILE A 38 -5.98 0.49 4.23
N THR A 39 -5.02 0.94 3.46
CA THR A 39 -3.73 1.42 3.99
C THR A 39 -3.92 2.58 4.95
N LEU A 40 -4.80 3.53 4.58
CA LEU A 40 -5.11 4.64 5.48
C LEU A 40 -5.65 4.14 6.82
N SER A 41 -6.54 3.14 6.81
CA SER A 41 -7.05 2.53 8.04
C SER A 41 -5.93 1.97 8.92
N GLU A 42 -4.97 1.28 8.32
CA GLU A 42 -3.82 0.74 9.06
C GLU A 42 -2.95 1.84 9.65
N LEU A 43 -2.70 2.90 8.90
CA LEU A 43 -1.90 4.04 9.37
C LEU A 43 -2.60 4.76 10.53
N LEU A 44 -3.91 4.97 10.43
CA LEU A 44 -4.70 5.59 11.48
C LEU A 44 -4.73 4.74 12.75
N TYR A 45 -4.85 3.43 12.60
CA TYR A 45 -4.73 2.52 13.74
C TYR A 45 -3.37 2.66 14.42
N GLY A 46 -2.30 2.70 13.61
CA GLY A 46 -0.94 2.88 14.14
C GLY A 46 -0.78 4.17 14.94
N VAL A 47 -1.39 5.27 14.48
CA VAL A 47 -1.42 6.54 15.18
C VAL A 47 -2.13 6.40 16.52
N SER A 48 -3.33 5.81 16.50
CA SER A 48 -4.19 5.71 17.70
C SER A 48 -3.54 4.90 18.82
N LYS A 49 -2.77 3.86 18.47
CA LYS A 49 -2.10 3.03 19.48
C LYS A 49 -0.72 3.55 19.90
N SER A 50 -0.21 4.61 19.26
CA SER A 50 1.13 5.13 19.54
C SER A 50 1.17 5.88 20.86
N SER A 51 2.40 6.11 21.35
CA SER A 51 2.61 6.86 22.59
C SER A 51 2.41 8.38 22.41
N LYS A 52 2.42 8.86 21.16
CA LYS A 52 2.27 10.28 20.85
C LYS A 52 1.24 10.45 19.72
N PRO A 53 -0.05 10.16 19.98
CA PRO A 53 -1.05 10.13 18.90
C PRO A 53 -1.26 11.48 18.23
N GLU A 54 -1.24 12.57 18.97
CA GLU A 54 -1.46 13.90 18.37
C GLU A 54 -0.33 14.27 17.41
N GLN A 55 0.91 14.07 17.81
CA GLN A 55 2.08 14.35 16.98
C GLN A 55 2.08 13.47 15.73
N ASN A 56 1.81 12.17 15.92
CA ASN A 56 1.79 11.22 14.81
C ASN A 56 0.61 11.46 13.87
N GLN A 57 -0.51 11.93 14.39
CA GLN A 57 -1.65 12.33 13.56
C GLN A 57 -1.28 13.48 12.63
N MET A 58 -0.56 14.48 13.13
CA MET A 58 -0.10 15.59 12.31
C MET A 58 0.86 15.15 11.22
N ALA A 59 1.80 14.27 11.57
CA ALA A 59 2.76 13.72 10.59
C ALA A 59 2.04 12.95 9.50
N LEU A 60 1.05 12.14 9.86
CA LEU A 60 0.24 11.38 8.91
C LEU A 60 -0.55 12.33 8.00
N ALA A 61 -1.20 13.34 8.57
CA ALA A 61 -1.99 14.31 7.80
C ALA A 61 -1.12 15.01 6.75
N GLN A 62 0.09 15.41 7.11
CA GLN A 62 1.03 16.03 6.18
C GLN A 62 1.46 15.08 5.07
N PHE A 63 1.71 13.83 5.43
CA PHE A 63 2.11 12.82 4.44
C PHE A 63 1.02 12.57 3.41
N VAL A 64 -0.23 12.38 3.84
CA VAL A 64 -1.32 12.01 2.92
C VAL A 64 -1.92 13.19 2.17
N ALA A 65 -1.68 14.43 2.61
CA ALA A 65 -2.31 15.61 2.02
C ALA A 65 -2.19 15.69 0.49
N PRO A 66 -1.01 15.41 -0.13
CA PRO A 66 -0.87 15.47 -1.58
C PRO A 66 -1.23 14.17 -2.30
N LEU A 67 -1.58 13.10 -1.58
CA LEU A 67 -1.79 11.77 -2.16
C LEU A 67 -3.25 11.53 -2.54
N GLU A 68 -3.47 10.72 -3.58
CA GLU A 68 -4.79 10.17 -3.83
C GLU A 68 -5.10 9.07 -2.83
N ILE A 69 -6.35 9.00 -2.39
CA ILE A 69 -6.82 7.94 -1.48
C ILE A 69 -8.10 7.35 -2.06
N PRO A 70 -8.00 6.49 -3.09
CA PRO A 70 -9.19 5.86 -3.64
C PRO A 70 -9.86 4.94 -2.63
N ALA A 71 -11.19 4.93 -2.63
CA ALA A 71 -11.96 4.05 -1.77
C ALA A 71 -11.93 2.63 -2.32
N TYR A 72 -11.79 1.65 -1.41
CA TYR A 72 -11.92 0.24 -1.76
C TYR A 72 -13.37 -0.06 -2.14
N GLY A 73 -13.60 -0.32 -3.42
CA GLY A 73 -14.96 -0.45 -3.95
C GLY A 73 -15.28 -1.83 -4.51
N ASP A 74 -16.37 -1.89 -5.27
CA ASP A 74 -16.92 -3.14 -5.79
C ASP A 74 -15.95 -3.86 -6.72
N GLU A 75 -15.24 -3.14 -7.57
CA GLU A 75 -14.27 -3.77 -8.47
C GLU A 75 -13.14 -4.42 -7.70
N ALA A 76 -12.62 -3.73 -6.67
CA ALA A 76 -11.59 -4.31 -5.81
C ALA A 76 -12.12 -5.56 -5.11
N ALA A 77 -13.38 -5.55 -4.67
CA ALA A 77 -14.00 -6.71 -4.03
C ALA A 77 -14.04 -7.92 -4.96
N GLN A 78 -14.31 -7.71 -6.26
CA GLN A 78 -14.30 -8.80 -7.24
C GLN A 78 -12.91 -9.41 -7.39
N TYR A 79 -11.88 -8.57 -7.51
CA TYR A 79 -10.50 -9.05 -7.56
C TYR A 79 -10.12 -9.82 -6.29
N TYR A 80 -10.53 -9.32 -5.15
CA TYR A 80 -10.27 -9.99 -3.86
C TYR A 80 -10.77 -11.44 -3.86
N GLY A 81 -12.02 -11.64 -4.26
CA GLY A 81 -12.60 -12.98 -4.31
C GLY A 81 -11.82 -13.92 -5.21
N SER A 82 -11.46 -13.45 -6.41
CA SER A 82 -10.75 -14.25 -7.39
C SER A 82 -9.33 -14.59 -6.94
N ILE A 83 -8.55 -13.62 -6.46
CA ILE A 83 -7.15 -13.87 -6.09
C ILE A 83 -7.05 -14.69 -4.81
N ARG A 84 -7.94 -14.49 -3.86
CA ARG A 84 -7.96 -15.29 -2.64
C ARG A 84 -8.23 -16.76 -2.94
N ALA A 85 -9.24 -17.04 -3.77
CA ALA A 85 -9.56 -18.41 -4.16
C ALA A 85 -8.37 -19.06 -4.89
N PHE A 86 -7.73 -18.31 -5.79
CA PHE A 86 -6.55 -18.80 -6.51
C PHE A 86 -5.41 -19.15 -5.56
N LEU A 87 -5.08 -18.24 -4.63
CA LEU A 87 -3.96 -18.46 -3.71
C LEU A 87 -4.22 -19.62 -2.76
N GLU A 88 -5.45 -19.78 -2.29
CA GLU A 88 -5.81 -20.91 -1.43
C GLU A 88 -5.69 -22.23 -2.17
N LYS A 89 -6.10 -22.29 -3.43
CA LYS A 89 -5.93 -23.49 -4.26
C LYS A 89 -4.46 -23.84 -4.49
N GLN A 90 -3.61 -22.83 -4.59
CA GLN A 90 -2.17 -23.03 -4.76
C GLN A 90 -1.47 -23.39 -3.45
N GLY A 91 -2.16 -23.30 -2.32
CA GLY A 91 -1.55 -23.51 -1.01
C GLY A 91 -0.60 -22.37 -0.59
N THR A 92 -0.79 -21.17 -1.15
CA THR A 92 0.09 -20.03 -0.91
C THR A 92 -0.72 -18.81 -0.48
N PRO A 93 -1.51 -18.87 0.61
CA PRO A 93 -2.27 -17.73 1.07
C PRO A 93 -1.36 -16.60 1.54
N ILE A 94 -1.89 -15.37 1.53
CA ILE A 94 -1.22 -14.20 2.09
C ILE A 94 -2.13 -13.53 3.12
N GLY A 95 -1.57 -12.59 3.91
CA GLY A 95 -2.33 -11.91 4.94
C GLY A 95 -3.53 -11.15 4.38
N SER A 96 -4.61 -11.08 5.16
CA SER A 96 -5.89 -10.51 4.72
C SER A 96 -5.78 -9.06 4.29
N LEU A 97 -5.06 -8.22 5.03
CA LEU A 97 -4.91 -6.81 4.70
C LEU A 97 -4.08 -6.63 3.43
N ASP A 98 -3.00 -7.40 3.28
CA ASP A 98 -2.19 -7.37 2.06
C ASP A 98 -3.01 -7.82 0.85
N LEU A 99 -3.88 -8.79 1.04
CA LEU A 99 -4.77 -9.27 -0.02
C LEU A 99 -5.75 -8.19 -0.47
N LEU A 100 -6.32 -7.43 0.47
CA LEU A 100 -7.20 -6.30 0.17
C LEU A 100 -6.45 -5.21 -0.60
N ILE A 101 -5.24 -4.88 -0.19
CA ILE A 101 -4.43 -3.85 -0.85
C ILE A 101 -4.08 -4.30 -2.27
N ALA A 102 -3.69 -5.57 -2.46
CA ALA A 102 -3.37 -6.11 -3.78
C ALA A 102 -4.57 -6.09 -4.71
N ALA A 103 -5.74 -6.50 -4.21
CA ALA A 103 -6.98 -6.46 -4.97
C ALA A 103 -7.32 -5.04 -5.42
N HIS A 104 -7.10 -4.07 -4.54
CA HIS A 104 -7.35 -2.66 -4.84
C HIS A 104 -6.40 -2.17 -5.95
N ALA A 105 -5.11 -2.50 -5.86
CA ALA A 105 -4.13 -2.14 -6.87
C ALA A 105 -4.48 -2.75 -8.23
N LEU A 106 -4.89 -4.02 -8.26
CA LEU A 106 -5.34 -4.67 -9.50
C LEU A 106 -6.53 -3.97 -10.10
N SER A 107 -7.51 -3.58 -9.30
CA SER A 107 -8.72 -2.92 -9.79
C SER A 107 -8.43 -1.56 -10.43
N LEU A 108 -7.37 -0.90 -10.02
CA LEU A 108 -6.95 0.40 -10.53
C LEU A 108 -5.85 0.31 -11.58
N ASP A 109 -5.38 -0.91 -11.87
CA ASP A 109 -4.29 -1.17 -12.82
C ASP A 109 -3.05 -0.30 -12.53
N CYS A 110 -2.70 -0.16 -11.26
CA CYS A 110 -1.54 0.59 -10.84
C CYS A 110 -0.43 -0.33 -10.33
N ILE A 111 0.75 0.25 -10.11
CA ILE A 111 1.90 -0.48 -9.58
C ILE A 111 1.83 -0.42 -8.06
N LEU A 112 1.86 -1.58 -7.41
CA LEU A 112 1.94 -1.65 -5.96
C LEU A 112 3.41 -1.53 -5.53
N VAL A 113 3.72 -0.52 -4.74
CA VAL A 113 5.07 -0.32 -4.20
C VAL A 113 5.16 -1.02 -2.85
N THR A 114 5.99 -2.04 -2.77
CA THR A 114 6.10 -2.90 -1.60
C THR A 114 7.50 -3.47 -1.44
N ASN A 115 7.94 -3.68 -0.20
CA ASN A 115 9.17 -4.44 0.10
C ASN A 115 8.87 -5.93 0.28
N ASN A 116 7.61 -6.32 0.33
CA ASN A 116 7.20 -7.72 0.54
C ASN A 116 6.98 -8.43 -0.80
N GLU A 117 8.04 -8.48 -1.61
CA GLU A 117 7.96 -9.08 -2.95
C GLU A 117 7.61 -10.55 -2.90
N LYS A 118 8.09 -11.26 -1.87
CA LYS A 118 7.87 -12.71 -1.75
C LYS A 118 6.38 -13.05 -1.73
N GLU A 119 5.58 -12.31 -0.96
CA GLU A 119 4.14 -12.58 -0.89
C GLU A 119 3.40 -12.04 -2.11
N PHE A 120 3.66 -10.79 -2.49
CA PHE A 120 2.91 -10.16 -3.58
C PHE A 120 3.22 -10.75 -4.95
N ASN A 121 4.40 -11.34 -5.14
CA ASN A 121 4.72 -12.04 -6.39
C ASN A 121 3.87 -13.30 -6.61
N ARG A 122 3.20 -13.79 -5.58
CA ARG A 122 2.27 -14.93 -5.72
C ARG A 122 1.00 -14.56 -6.47
N ILE A 123 0.70 -13.27 -6.61
CA ILE A 123 -0.55 -12.79 -7.20
C ILE A 123 -0.38 -12.56 -8.70
N PRO A 124 -1.14 -13.28 -9.54
CA PRO A 124 -1.04 -13.11 -10.99
C PRO A 124 -1.41 -11.70 -11.43
N ASN A 125 -0.68 -11.17 -12.40
CA ASN A 125 -0.95 -9.89 -13.07
C ASN A 125 -0.74 -8.65 -12.18
N LEU A 126 -0.34 -8.81 -10.93
CA LEU A 126 -0.04 -7.68 -10.08
C LEU A 126 1.34 -7.11 -10.45
N LYS A 127 1.38 -5.82 -10.78
CA LYS A 127 2.62 -5.12 -11.04
C LYS A 127 3.15 -4.60 -9.70
N ILE A 128 4.40 -4.92 -9.38
CA ILE A 128 5.02 -4.45 -8.14
C ILE A 128 6.34 -3.74 -8.43
N ASP A 129 6.71 -2.84 -7.53
CA ASP A 129 8.01 -2.18 -7.52
C ASP A 129 8.48 -2.12 -6.07
N ASN A 130 9.78 -2.18 -5.87
CA ASN A 130 10.36 -2.16 -4.53
C ASN A 130 11.35 -1.00 -4.44
N TRP A 131 10.99 0.02 -3.66
CA TRP A 131 11.80 1.22 -3.51
C TRP A 131 12.93 1.08 -2.48
N VAL A 132 12.94 -0.02 -1.72
CA VAL A 132 14.03 -0.33 -0.80
C VAL A 132 15.29 -0.76 -1.55
N LYS A 133 15.12 -1.38 -2.69
CA LYS A 133 16.23 -1.85 -3.53
C LYS A 133 16.93 -0.72 -4.27
#